data_dd16ba998c25edb1f33a30635104a287
#
_entry.id   dd16ba998c25edb1f33a30635104a287
#
_cell.length_a   1.000
_cell.length_b   1.000
_cell.length_c   1.000
_cell.angle_alpha   90.00
_cell.angle_beta   90.00
_cell.angle_gamma   90.00
#
_symmetry.space_group_name_H-M   'P 1'
#
loop_
_entity.id
_entity.type
_entity.pdbx_description
1 polymer ?
#
loop_
_entity_poly.entity_id
_entity_poly.type
_entity_poly.pdbx_seq_one_letter_code
_entity_poly.pdbx_strand_id
1 'polypeptide(L)'
;MKKIIPVFFCLVCVNAFALDGLQVGVGVSVLTGLNVSAGFYNKSLESYFWRHFGMRADFANIDALKSAVNSAIDSIMSDGKDVGDGVKIDKGQLDSWHASLLLDYYPFAGTWRLSAGYAWGDAKLDAEIFGEIEQAPNQRFYFYLAGDHYYYNGNNFGGMATIDWNFHGPYLGTGFDIGLSCGFSLIFDAGVVFTNRAAKLHLNIPHEQLYMYNKETGIWNPITIPALDNDVARATREGNDKLSDFKFFPMLKLGFVYRF
;
A
#
# COMPACT_ATOMS: atom_id res chain seq x y z
N MET A 1 5.78 -18.76 19.48
CA MET A 1 5.10 -18.74 18.17
C MET A 1 5.90 -19.61 17.18
N LYS A 2 5.82 -20.93 17.26
CA LYS A 2 6.56 -21.86 16.40
C LYS A 2 5.74 -23.14 16.22
N LYS A 3 4.60 -23.12 15.48
CA LYS A 3 3.86 -24.38 15.16
C LYS A 3 2.82 -24.27 14.03
N ILE A 4 2.89 -23.28 13.12
CA ILE A 4 1.86 -23.13 12.07
C ILE A 4 2.33 -23.61 10.68
N ILE A 5 3.65 -23.73 10.46
CA ILE A 5 4.21 -24.10 9.14
C ILE A 5 4.01 -25.59 8.73
N PRO A 6 3.98 -26.59 9.63
CA PRO A 6 3.82 -27.98 9.17
C PRO A 6 2.38 -28.39 8.81
N VAL A 7 1.36 -27.64 9.21
CA VAL A 7 -0.05 -28.00 8.92
C VAL A 7 -0.43 -27.70 7.46
N PHE A 8 0.19 -26.72 6.84
CA PHE A 8 -0.09 -26.37 5.44
C PHE A 8 0.48 -27.38 4.44
N PHE A 9 1.59 -28.04 4.79
CA PHE A 9 2.24 -29.04 3.92
C PHE A 9 1.54 -30.42 3.93
N CYS A 10 0.84 -30.77 5.00
CA CYS A 10 0.12 -32.05 5.11
C CYS A 10 -1.25 -32.07 4.39
N LEU A 11 -1.87 -30.91 4.12
CA LEU A 11 -3.15 -30.85 3.40
C LEU A 11 -3.01 -31.06 1.88
N VAL A 12 -1.80 -30.97 1.35
CA VAL A 12 -1.49 -31.11 -0.08
C VAL A 12 -1.43 -32.56 -0.56
N CYS A 13 -1.37 -33.54 0.34
CA CYS A 13 -1.23 -34.96 -0.03
C CYS A 13 -2.51 -35.78 -0.05
N VAL A 14 -3.69 -35.16 0.05
CA VAL A 14 -4.96 -35.90 0.07
C VAL A 14 -5.61 -35.91 -1.31
N ASN A 15 -5.44 -37.06 -2.00
CA ASN A 15 -6.20 -37.51 -3.20
C ASN A 15 -6.12 -36.61 -4.45
N ALA A 16 -5.04 -36.75 -5.21
CA ALA A 16 -4.80 -36.08 -6.48
C ALA A 16 -5.86 -36.36 -7.58
N PHE A 17 -6.71 -37.34 -7.44
CA PHE A 17 -7.70 -37.72 -8.47
C PHE A 17 -9.03 -36.99 -8.41
N ALA A 18 -9.31 -36.21 -7.37
CA ALA A 18 -10.58 -35.47 -7.22
C ALA A 18 -10.40 -33.94 -7.37
N LEU A 19 -9.20 -33.46 -7.63
CA LEU A 19 -8.86 -32.03 -7.56
C LEU A 19 -8.33 -31.47 -8.89
N ASP A 20 -8.58 -32.17 -10.01
CA ASP A 20 -8.13 -31.72 -11.33
C ASP A 20 -8.64 -30.32 -11.62
N GLY A 21 -7.70 -29.38 -11.75
CA GLY A 21 -7.95 -27.96 -11.92
C GLY A 21 -7.95 -27.11 -10.65
N LEU A 22 -7.89 -27.71 -9.46
CA LEU A 22 -7.64 -26.94 -8.24
C LEU A 22 -6.25 -26.31 -8.29
N GLN A 23 -6.13 -25.09 -7.83
CA GLN A 23 -4.86 -24.40 -7.75
C GLN A 23 -4.66 -23.72 -6.40
N VAL A 24 -3.43 -23.72 -5.93
CA VAL A 24 -2.99 -22.96 -4.75
C VAL A 24 -1.77 -22.15 -5.10
N GLY A 25 -1.66 -20.95 -4.59
CA GLY A 25 -0.55 -20.06 -4.93
C GLY A 25 -0.02 -19.28 -3.73
N VAL A 26 1.24 -18.91 -3.86
CA VAL A 26 1.93 -18.00 -2.94
C VAL A 26 2.72 -16.99 -3.74
N GLY A 27 2.73 -15.75 -3.29
CA GLY A 27 3.43 -14.69 -3.98
C GLY A 27 3.61 -13.44 -3.13
N VAL A 28 4.02 -12.38 -3.79
CA VAL A 28 4.18 -11.06 -3.18
C VAL A 28 3.37 -10.05 -3.99
N SER A 29 2.60 -9.25 -3.29
CA SER A 29 1.92 -8.07 -3.81
C SER A 29 2.67 -6.82 -3.38
N VAL A 30 2.92 -5.90 -4.32
CA VAL A 30 3.82 -4.75 -4.09
C VAL A 30 3.39 -3.89 -2.91
N LEU A 31 2.10 -3.61 -2.76
CA LEU A 31 1.57 -2.73 -1.70
C LEU A 31 1.00 -3.48 -0.50
N THR A 32 0.76 -4.80 -0.63
CA THR A 32 0.04 -5.56 0.41
C THR A 32 0.80 -6.80 0.89
N GLY A 33 2.05 -6.97 0.46
CA GLY A 33 2.97 -7.95 1.03
C GLY A 33 2.74 -9.39 0.58
N LEU A 34 2.86 -10.33 1.51
CA LEU A 34 2.75 -11.75 1.23
C LEU A 34 1.31 -12.10 0.80
N ASN A 35 1.20 -12.72 -0.37
CA ASN A 35 -0.07 -13.13 -0.95
C ASN A 35 -0.21 -14.66 -0.96
N VAL A 36 -1.39 -15.14 -0.61
CA VAL A 36 -1.80 -16.53 -0.78
C VAL A 36 -3.06 -16.56 -1.64
N SER A 37 -3.19 -17.58 -2.48
CA SER A 37 -4.35 -17.73 -3.35
C SER A 37 -4.81 -19.18 -3.42
N ALA A 38 -6.11 -19.35 -3.62
CA ALA A 38 -6.73 -20.62 -3.94
C ALA A 38 -7.74 -20.42 -5.06
N GLY A 39 -7.84 -21.36 -5.97
CA GLY A 39 -8.73 -21.22 -7.11
C GLY A 39 -8.92 -22.49 -7.90
N PHE A 40 -9.63 -22.35 -8.99
CA PHE A 40 -9.92 -23.43 -9.92
C PHE A 40 -9.72 -22.95 -11.36
N TYR A 41 -8.94 -23.70 -12.14
CA TYR A 41 -8.80 -23.53 -13.58
C TYR A 41 -8.38 -24.85 -14.21
N ASN A 42 -9.20 -25.36 -15.11
CA ASN A 42 -8.91 -26.63 -15.82
C ASN A 42 -9.06 -26.43 -17.33
N LYS A 43 -7.92 -26.37 -18.02
CA LYS A 43 -7.85 -26.26 -19.50
C LYS A 43 -8.23 -27.56 -20.24
N SER A 44 -8.25 -28.69 -19.53
CA SER A 44 -8.54 -30.02 -20.11
C SER A 44 -10.05 -30.32 -20.17
N LEU A 45 -10.88 -29.41 -19.68
CA LEU A 45 -12.35 -29.59 -19.76
C LEU A 45 -12.82 -29.70 -21.22
N GLU A 46 -13.69 -30.65 -21.50
CA GLU A 46 -14.27 -30.85 -22.82
C GLU A 46 -15.09 -29.65 -23.30
N SER A 47 -15.76 -28.96 -22.38
CA SER A 47 -16.53 -27.77 -22.68
C SER A 47 -15.62 -26.63 -23.15
N TYR A 48 -15.83 -26.23 -24.42
CA TYR A 48 -15.12 -25.08 -25.01
C TYR A 48 -15.23 -23.82 -24.16
N PHE A 49 -16.37 -23.59 -23.55
CA PHE A 49 -16.60 -22.43 -22.71
C PHE A 49 -15.81 -22.53 -21.40
N TRP A 50 -15.98 -23.58 -20.61
CA TRP A 50 -15.43 -23.70 -19.27
C TRP A 50 -13.90 -23.82 -19.22
N ARG A 51 -13.27 -24.35 -20.27
CA ARG A 51 -11.80 -24.41 -20.34
C ARG A 51 -11.11 -23.05 -20.44
N HIS A 52 -11.87 -21.97 -20.72
CA HIS A 52 -11.35 -20.62 -20.80
C HIS A 52 -11.58 -19.81 -19.52
N PHE A 53 -12.30 -20.37 -18.55
CA PHE A 53 -12.61 -19.65 -17.31
C PHE A 53 -12.01 -20.33 -16.10
N GLY A 54 -11.48 -19.50 -15.21
CA GLY A 54 -11.04 -19.86 -13.87
C GLY A 54 -11.64 -18.94 -12.83
N MET A 55 -11.58 -19.35 -11.59
CA MET A 55 -11.96 -18.54 -10.45
C MET A 55 -10.87 -18.64 -9.38
N ARG A 56 -10.62 -17.56 -8.66
CA ARG A 56 -9.68 -17.57 -7.54
C ARG A 56 -10.08 -16.60 -6.46
N ALA A 57 -9.68 -16.94 -5.24
CA ALA A 57 -9.66 -16.05 -4.10
C ALA A 57 -8.22 -15.75 -3.73
N ASP A 58 -7.91 -14.50 -3.50
CA ASP A 58 -6.60 -14.03 -3.06
C ASP A 58 -6.72 -13.36 -1.69
N PHE A 59 -5.71 -13.53 -0.87
CA PHE A 59 -5.53 -12.78 0.37
C PHE A 59 -4.06 -12.37 0.50
N ALA A 60 -3.80 -11.13 0.84
CA ALA A 60 -2.45 -10.65 1.10
C ALA A 60 -2.40 -9.80 2.36
N ASN A 61 -1.25 -9.87 3.04
CA ASN A 61 -0.98 -9.08 4.24
C ASN A 61 0.52 -8.76 4.29
N ILE A 62 0.84 -7.55 4.71
CA ILE A 62 2.21 -7.06 4.76
C ILE A 62 2.97 -7.55 5.99
N ASP A 63 2.32 -8.03 7.04
CA ASP A 63 2.93 -8.34 8.34
C ASP A 63 4.17 -9.22 8.24
N ALA A 64 4.14 -10.23 7.36
CA ALA A 64 5.27 -11.13 7.16
C ALA A 64 6.50 -10.44 6.51
N LEU A 65 6.29 -9.36 5.78
CA LEU A 65 7.31 -8.60 5.05
C LEU A 65 7.49 -7.19 5.62
N LYS A 66 6.76 -6.82 6.65
CA LYS A 66 6.70 -5.45 7.22
C LYS A 66 8.09 -4.89 7.52
N SER A 67 8.95 -5.68 8.16
CA SER A 67 10.32 -5.24 8.47
C SER A 67 11.14 -4.95 7.20
N ALA A 68 11.05 -5.81 6.19
CA ALA A 68 11.79 -5.62 4.94
C ALA A 68 11.26 -4.42 4.13
N VAL A 69 9.93 -4.27 4.09
CA VAL A 69 9.28 -3.16 3.37
C VAL A 69 9.58 -1.83 4.06
N ASN A 70 9.44 -1.75 5.39
CA ASN A 70 9.75 -0.53 6.12
C ASN A 70 11.24 -0.16 5.99
N SER A 71 12.15 -1.14 6.07
CA SER A 71 13.59 -0.89 5.83
C SER A 71 13.86 -0.39 4.41
N ALA A 72 13.12 -0.86 3.40
CA ALA A 72 13.24 -0.36 2.04
C ALA A 72 12.70 1.08 1.92
N ILE A 73 11.56 1.38 2.55
CA ILE A 73 11.00 2.73 2.62
C ILE A 73 11.98 3.67 3.32
N ASP A 74 12.48 3.28 4.48
CA ASP A 74 13.48 4.06 5.24
C ASP A 74 14.75 4.31 4.40
N SER A 75 15.24 3.30 3.65
CA SER A 75 16.40 3.45 2.78
C SER A 75 16.17 4.43 1.62
N ILE A 76 14.95 4.51 1.09
CA ILE A 76 14.58 5.47 0.04
C ILE A 76 14.44 6.89 0.61
N MET A 77 14.08 6.99 1.89
CA MET A 77 13.80 8.24 2.59
C MET A 77 14.96 8.72 3.49
N SER A 78 16.00 7.91 3.67
CA SER A 78 17.09 8.12 4.66
C SER A 78 17.86 9.43 4.54
N ASP A 79 17.73 10.14 3.42
CA ASP A 79 18.34 11.47 3.22
C ASP A 79 17.37 12.63 3.49
N GLY A 80 16.21 12.34 4.11
CA GLY A 80 15.17 13.34 4.32
C GLY A 80 14.66 13.89 3.00
N LYS A 81 13.83 13.11 2.29
CA LYS A 81 13.35 13.54 0.98
C LYS A 81 12.49 14.79 1.11
N ASP A 82 12.95 15.88 0.52
CA ASP A 82 12.20 17.12 0.45
C ASP A 82 10.91 16.89 -0.39
N VAL A 83 9.78 17.08 0.25
CA VAL A 83 8.45 16.99 -0.41
C VAL A 83 7.90 18.36 -0.78
N GLY A 84 8.69 19.41 -0.60
CA GLY A 84 8.35 20.81 -0.86
C GLY A 84 8.06 21.58 0.41
N ASP A 85 8.15 22.91 0.30
CA ASP A 85 7.86 23.86 1.37
C ASP A 85 8.68 23.66 2.67
N GLY A 86 9.91 23.10 2.54
CA GLY A 86 10.79 22.85 3.69
C GLY A 86 10.39 21.64 4.55
N VAL A 87 9.46 20.82 4.08
CA VAL A 87 9.04 19.59 4.75
C VAL A 87 9.83 18.41 4.21
N LYS A 88 10.43 17.66 5.12
CA LYS A 88 11.16 16.42 4.81
C LYS A 88 10.47 15.24 5.46
N ILE A 89 10.54 14.10 4.80
CA ILE A 89 10.07 12.81 5.32
C ILE A 89 11.30 11.97 5.66
N ASP A 90 11.35 11.43 6.89
CA ASP A 90 12.48 10.60 7.34
C ASP A 90 12.16 9.11 7.32
N LYS A 91 11.05 8.74 7.92
CA LYS A 91 10.66 7.33 8.07
C LYS A 91 9.26 7.09 7.59
N GLY A 92 9.04 5.91 7.04
CA GLY A 92 7.73 5.49 6.61
C GLY A 92 7.40 4.08 7.09
N GLN A 93 6.19 3.89 7.57
CA GLN A 93 5.68 2.58 7.94
C GLN A 93 4.42 2.28 7.15
N LEU A 94 4.45 1.18 6.40
CA LEU A 94 3.30 0.69 5.65
C LEU A 94 2.64 -0.46 6.42
N ASP A 95 1.34 -0.35 6.60
CA ASP A 95 0.46 -1.41 7.09
C ASP A 95 -0.64 -1.63 6.07
N SER A 96 -0.83 -2.86 5.61
CA SER A 96 -1.78 -3.10 4.54
C SER A 96 -2.19 -4.56 4.42
N TRP A 97 -3.40 -4.76 3.94
CA TRP A 97 -3.92 -6.06 3.57
C TRP A 97 -4.95 -5.93 2.45
N HIS A 98 -5.18 -7.01 1.71
CA HIS A 98 -6.33 -7.10 0.81
C HIS A 98 -6.86 -8.52 0.71
N ALA A 99 -8.12 -8.62 0.29
CA ALA A 99 -8.72 -9.84 -0.18
C ALA A 99 -9.44 -9.59 -1.51
N SER A 100 -9.52 -10.61 -2.35
CA SER A 100 -10.24 -10.49 -3.62
C SER A 100 -10.88 -11.82 -4.05
N LEU A 101 -11.96 -11.70 -4.81
CA LEU A 101 -12.61 -12.80 -5.53
C LEU A 101 -12.62 -12.46 -7.00
N LEU A 102 -11.95 -13.28 -7.80
CA LEU A 102 -11.67 -13.00 -9.21
C LEU A 102 -12.18 -14.12 -10.11
N LEU A 103 -12.68 -13.72 -11.25
CA LEU A 103 -12.94 -14.56 -12.40
C LEU A 103 -11.84 -14.29 -13.43
N ASP A 104 -11.15 -15.33 -13.84
CA ASP A 104 -10.07 -15.29 -14.80
C ASP A 104 -10.57 -15.81 -16.15
N TYR A 105 -10.36 -15.05 -17.22
CA TYR A 105 -10.65 -15.44 -18.58
C TYR A 105 -9.36 -15.60 -19.37
N TYR A 106 -9.16 -16.77 -19.97
CA TYR A 106 -8.00 -17.13 -20.80
C TYR A 106 -8.39 -17.15 -22.27
N PRO A 107 -8.27 -16.04 -23.02
CA PRO A 107 -8.76 -15.92 -24.39
C PRO A 107 -8.23 -17.01 -25.33
N PHE A 108 -6.99 -17.44 -25.09
CA PHE A 108 -6.28 -18.40 -25.94
C PHE A 108 -6.05 -19.75 -25.26
N ALA A 109 -6.71 -20.01 -24.13
CA ALA A 109 -6.46 -21.15 -23.24
C ALA A 109 -4.95 -21.36 -22.94
N GLY A 110 -4.21 -20.28 -22.94
CA GLY A 110 -2.73 -20.21 -22.82
C GLY A 110 -2.26 -19.56 -21.53
N THR A 111 -1.18 -18.81 -21.67
CA THR A 111 -0.51 -18.17 -20.53
C THR A 111 -1.10 -16.81 -20.14
N TRP A 112 -1.74 -16.14 -21.07
CA TRP A 112 -2.32 -14.81 -20.82
C TRP A 112 -3.76 -14.92 -20.35
N ARG A 113 -4.10 -14.09 -19.34
CA ARG A 113 -5.45 -13.99 -18.80
C ARG A 113 -5.89 -12.55 -18.58
N LEU A 114 -7.20 -12.36 -18.64
CA LEU A 114 -7.89 -11.18 -18.14
C LEU A 114 -8.62 -11.56 -16.86
N SER A 115 -8.56 -10.71 -15.86
CA SER A 115 -9.18 -10.96 -14.56
C SER A 115 -10.17 -9.85 -14.23
N ALA A 116 -11.35 -10.24 -13.79
CA ALA A 116 -12.37 -9.32 -13.30
C ALA A 116 -12.97 -9.87 -12.01
N GLY A 117 -13.39 -8.99 -11.12
CA GLY A 117 -13.98 -9.42 -9.86
C GLY A 117 -14.19 -8.29 -8.88
N TYR A 118 -14.06 -8.61 -7.61
CA TYR A 118 -14.21 -7.64 -6.53
C TYR A 118 -13.07 -7.79 -5.52
N ALA A 119 -12.52 -6.67 -5.09
CA ALA A 119 -11.48 -6.62 -4.08
C ALA A 119 -11.82 -5.62 -2.99
N TRP A 120 -11.29 -5.86 -1.80
CA TRP A 120 -11.39 -5.00 -0.63
C TRP A 120 -10.13 -5.11 0.21
N GLY A 121 -9.81 -4.04 0.91
CA GLY A 121 -8.61 -4.00 1.73
C GLY A 121 -8.42 -2.64 2.38
N ASP A 122 -7.29 -2.54 3.04
CA ASP A 122 -6.84 -1.36 3.75
C ASP A 122 -5.36 -1.15 3.53
N ALA A 123 -4.94 0.09 3.35
CA ALA A 123 -3.54 0.46 3.26
C ALA A 123 -3.32 1.75 4.05
N LYS A 124 -2.49 1.70 5.06
CA LYS A 124 -2.12 2.81 5.93
C LYS A 124 -0.64 3.07 5.82
N LEU A 125 -0.28 4.28 5.44
CA LEU A 125 1.10 4.76 5.42
C LEU A 125 1.26 5.83 6.49
N ASP A 126 2.06 5.55 7.51
CA ASP A 126 2.50 6.51 8.50
C ASP A 126 3.90 7.01 8.13
N ALA A 127 4.10 8.32 8.09
CA ALA A 127 5.37 8.94 7.77
C ALA A 127 5.74 9.99 8.82
N GLU A 128 6.96 9.93 9.33
CA GLU A 128 7.51 10.99 10.19
C GLU A 128 7.91 12.16 9.31
N ILE A 129 7.39 13.34 9.64
CA ILE A 129 7.68 14.59 8.94
C ILE A 129 8.47 15.52 9.86
N PHE A 130 9.45 16.22 9.30
CA PHE A 130 10.23 17.22 10.02
C PHE A 130 10.54 18.42 9.12
N GLY A 131 10.87 19.55 9.74
CA GLY A 131 11.25 20.76 9.02
C GLY A 131 12.72 20.77 8.60
N GLU A 132 13.08 21.68 7.72
CA GLU A 132 14.46 21.91 7.33
C GLU A 132 15.29 22.42 8.53
N ILE A 133 16.51 21.87 8.71
CA ILE A 133 17.43 22.30 9.75
C ILE A 133 18.25 23.47 9.19
N GLU A 134 18.07 24.67 9.73
CA GLU A 134 18.98 25.75 9.43
C GLU A 134 20.29 25.56 10.24
N GLN A 135 21.44 25.58 9.56
CA GLN A 135 22.75 25.49 10.18
C GLN A 135 23.11 26.82 10.91
N ALA A 136 22.34 27.17 11.92
CA ALA A 136 22.62 28.30 12.79
C ALA A 136 22.90 27.81 14.22
N PRO A 137 23.57 28.61 15.07
CA PRO A 137 24.09 28.15 16.37
C PRO A 137 23.06 27.60 17.36
N ASN A 138 21.76 27.59 17.02
CA ASN A 138 20.67 27.15 17.89
C ASN A 138 19.81 26.01 17.32
N GLN A 139 20.29 25.25 16.30
CA GLN A 139 19.58 24.10 15.72
C GLN A 139 18.05 24.33 15.62
N ARG A 140 17.63 25.22 14.74
CA ARG A 140 16.20 25.52 14.55
C ARG A 140 15.66 24.71 13.38
N PHE A 141 14.48 24.11 13.56
CA PHE A 141 13.74 23.43 12.49
C PHE A 141 12.70 24.38 11.92
N TYR A 142 12.77 24.61 10.62
CA TYR A 142 11.81 25.43 9.87
C TYR A 142 10.96 24.54 8.97
N PHE A 143 9.71 24.93 8.83
CA PHE A 143 8.82 24.32 7.83
C PHE A 143 7.73 25.31 7.44
N TYR A 144 7.16 25.07 6.26
CA TYR A 144 5.99 25.78 5.78
C TYR A 144 4.74 24.90 5.92
N LEU A 145 3.66 25.47 6.39
CA LEU A 145 2.38 24.79 6.49
C LEU A 145 1.30 25.74 6.01
N ALA A 146 0.56 25.33 4.97
CA ALA A 146 -0.53 26.10 4.38
C ALA A 146 -0.14 27.56 4.03
N GLY A 147 1.13 27.80 3.66
CA GLY A 147 1.67 29.11 3.29
C GLY A 147 2.20 29.98 4.43
N ASP A 148 2.09 29.51 5.66
CA ASP A 148 2.68 30.16 6.83
C ASP A 148 3.99 29.49 7.26
N HIS A 149 4.87 30.29 7.85
CA HIS A 149 6.24 29.89 8.18
C HIS A 149 6.36 29.65 9.68
N TYR A 150 6.83 28.48 10.04
CA TYR A 150 6.96 27.99 11.42
C TYR A 150 8.39 27.64 11.76
N TYR A 151 8.79 27.81 13.01
CA TYR A 151 9.95 27.15 13.54
C TYR A 151 9.67 26.49 14.89
N TYR A 152 10.43 25.44 15.18
CA TYR A 152 10.41 24.71 16.44
C TYR A 152 11.65 25.03 17.27
N ASN A 153 11.45 25.46 18.52
CA ASN A 153 12.51 25.81 19.43
C ASN A 153 12.80 24.62 20.37
N GLY A 154 13.36 23.56 19.82
CA GLY A 154 13.68 22.33 20.55
C GLY A 154 14.66 21.44 19.80
N ASN A 155 15.11 20.37 20.43
CA ASN A 155 16.14 19.48 19.88
C ASN A 155 15.58 18.41 18.94
N ASN A 156 14.28 18.09 19.00
CA ASN A 156 13.63 17.08 18.17
C ASN A 156 12.21 17.54 17.83
N PHE A 157 11.99 17.88 16.59
CA PHE A 157 10.64 18.09 16.05
C PHE A 157 10.24 16.83 15.28
N GLY A 158 9.09 16.27 15.63
CA GLY A 158 8.47 15.16 14.91
C GLY A 158 6.99 15.43 14.73
N GLY A 159 6.58 15.69 13.50
CA GLY A 159 5.19 15.60 13.07
C GLY A 159 4.93 14.23 12.45
N MET A 160 3.67 13.86 12.31
CA MET A 160 3.26 12.63 11.65
C MET A 160 2.25 12.93 10.57
N ALA A 161 2.50 12.41 9.37
CA ALA A 161 1.55 12.36 8.28
C ALA A 161 1.05 10.92 8.13
N THR A 162 -0.24 10.71 8.19
CA THR A 162 -0.88 9.40 7.98
C THR A 162 -1.72 9.47 6.73
N ILE A 163 -1.51 8.56 5.79
CA ILE A 163 -2.38 8.33 4.65
C ILE A 163 -3.12 7.02 4.90
N ASP A 164 -4.44 7.10 5.00
CA ASP A 164 -5.34 5.98 5.21
C ASP A 164 -6.19 5.75 3.96
N TRP A 165 -6.16 4.53 3.43
CA TRP A 165 -6.89 4.16 2.24
C TRP A 165 -7.66 2.86 2.44
N ASN A 166 -8.86 2.96 2.94
CA ASN A 166 -9.80 1.85 2.98
C ASN A 166 -10.51 1.74 1.62
N PHE A 167 -10.17 0.73 0.85
CA PHE A 167 -10.65 0.54 -0.52
C PHE A 167 -11.50 -0.70 -0.67
N HIS A 168 -12.52 -0.61 -1.50
CA HIS A 168 -13.29 -1.74 -1.98
C HIS A 168 -13.96 -1.39 -3.30
N GLY A 169 -14.09 -2.37 -4.19
CA GLY A 169 -14.75 -2.15 -5.46
C GLY A 169 -14.45 -3.19 -6.52
N PRO A 170 -14.99 -3.00 -7.73
CA PRO A 170 -14.67 -3.82 -8.88
C PRO A 170 -13.16 -3.81 -9.17
N TYR A 171 -12.64 -4.99 -9.47
CA TYR A 171 -11.27 -5.19 -9.93
C TYR A 171 -11.26 -5.53 -11.42
N LEU A 172 -10.35 -4.92 -12.16
CA LEU A 172 -9.99 -5.32 -13.51
C LEU A 172 -8.47 -5.45 -13.61
N GLY A 173 -8.02 -6.51 -14.25
CA GLY A 173 -6.59 -6.76 -14.40
C GLY A 173 -6.26 -7.69 -15.54
N THR A 174 -4.98 -7.87 -15.74
CA THR A 174 -4.40 -8.82 -16.67
C THR A 174 -3.25 -9.56 -16.00
N GLY A 175 -2.96 -10.74 -16.47
CA GLY A 175 -1.87 -11.52 -15.90
C GLY A 175 -1.32 -12.57 -16.86
N PHE A 176 -0.21 -13.15 -16.44
CA PHE A 176 0.46 -14.21 -17.17
C PHE A 176 0.69 -15.40 -16.24
N ASP A 177 0.39 -16.59 -16.73
CA ASP A 177 0.64 -17.88 -16.11
C ASP A 177 1.69 -18.62 -16.94
N ILE A 178 2.95 -18.50 -16.57
CA ILE A 178 4.04 -19.17 -17.26
C ILE A 178 4.23 -20.54 -16.64
N GLY A 179 3.75 -21.58 -17.34
CA GLY A 179 3.92 -22.97 -16.90
C GLY A 179 5.39 -23.34 -16.81
N LEU A 180 5.77 -23.90 -15.68
CA LEU A 180 7.07 -24.48 -15.43
C LEU A 180 7.01 -25.99 -15.64
N SER A 181 7.38 -26.77 -14.67
CA SER A 181 7.27 -28.22 -14.69
C SER A 181 6.52 -28.74 -13.46
N CYS A 182 6.01 -29.98 -13.55
CA CYS A 182 5.40 -30.67 -12.41
C CYS A 182 4.21 -29.91 -11.77
N GLY A 183 3.35 -29.27 -12.58
CA GLY A 183 2.17 -28.55 -12.06
C GLY A 183 2.43 -27.13 -11.55
N PHE A 184 3.69 -26.68 -11.52
CA PHE A 184 4.04 -25.32 -11.12
C PHE A 184 3.90 -24.33 -12.26
N SER A 185 3.49 -23.11 -11.93
CA SER A 185 3.48 -21.94 -12.83
C SER A 185 3.99 -20.72 -12.10
N LEU A 186 4.75 -19.89 -12.80
CA LEU A 186 5.04 -18.52 -12.37
C LEU A 186 3.89 -17.65 -12.80
N ILE A 187 3.38 -16.83 -11.87
CA ILE A 187 2.30 -15.90 -12.14
C ILE A 187 2.76 -14.46 -11.99
N PHE A 188 2.27 -13.63 -12.90
CA PHE A 188 2.37 -12.18 -12.80
C PHE A 188 0.97 -11.59 -13.02
N ASP A 189 0.53 -10.71 -12.13
CA ASP A 189 -0.74 -9.99 -12.22
C ASP A 189 -0.52 -8.49 -12.12
N ALA A 190 -1.21 -7.75 -12.95
CA ALA A 190 -1.33 -6.30 -12.86
C ALA A 190 -2.81 -5.91 -13.02
N GLY A 191 -3.30 -5.10 -12.11
CA GLY A 191 -4.70 -4.69 -12.14
C GLY A 191 -4.98 -3.49 -11.27
N VAL A 192 -6.24 -3.11 -11.26
CA VAL A 192 -6.74 -1.92 -10.57
C VAL A 192 -8.07 -2.23 -9.90
N VAL A 193 -8.20 -1.84 -8.65
CA VAL A 193 -9.48 -1.79 -7.94
C VAL A 193 -10.07 -0.40 -8.14
N PHE A 194 -11.24 -0.31 -8.73
CA PHE A 194 -11.98 0.95 -8.84
C PHE A 194 -12.76 1.18 -7.55
N THR A 195 -12.30 2.13 -6.76
CA THR A 195 -12.90 2.46 -5.48
C THR A 195 -13.64 3.80 -5.57
N ASN A 196 -14.74 3.92 -4.83
CA ASN A 196 -15.43 5.20 -4.66
C ASN A 196 -14.90 6.00 -3.46
N ARG A 197 -13.88 5.46 -2.76
CA ARG A 197 -13.24 6.10 -1.62
C ARG A 197 -11.82 6.49 -1.98
N ALA A 198 -11.53 7.78 -1.90
CA ALA A 198 -10.17 8.28 -2.00
C ALA A 198 -9.38 8.00 -0.72
N ALA A 199 -8.07 7.97 -0.84
CA ALA A 199 -7.18 7.99 0.31
C ALA A 199 -7.39 9.28 1.14
N LYS A 200 -7.18 9.21 2.44
CA LYS A 200 -7.31 10.34 3.36
C LYS A 200 -5.99 10.64 4.02
N LEU A 201 -5.60 11.90 3.94
CA LEU A 201 -4.45 12.43 4.66
C LEU A 201 -4.90 12.94 6.03
N HIS A 202 -4.14 12.58 7.06
CA HIS A 202 -4.22 13.14 8.39
C HIS A 202 -2.84 13.67 8.79
N LEU A 203 -2.79 14.91 9.21
CA LEU A 203 -1.57 15.54 9.72
C LEU A 203 -1.70 15.73 11.23
N ASN A 204 -0.68 15.31 11.96
CA ASN A 204 -0.55 15.55 13.39
C ASN A 204 0.78 16.27 13.64
N ILE A 205 0.70 17.53 14.05
CA ILE A 205 1.87 18.38 14.32
C ILE A 205 1.85 18.77 15.80
N PRO A 206 2.87 18.39 16.60
CA PRO A 206 2.95 18.80 17.99
C PRO A 206 3.11 20.31 18.08
N HIS A 207 2.33 20.96 18.96
CA HIS A 207 2.29 22.42 19.09
C HIS A 207 3.18 22.96 20.22
N GLU A 208 3.81 22.08 20.98
CA GLU A 208 4.76 22.51 22.02
C GLU A 208 5.98 23.17 21.40
N GLN A 209 6.32 24.37 21.87
CA GLN A 209 7.50 25.14 21.42
C GLN A 209 7.51 25.59 19.95
N LEU A 210 6.34 25.68 19.31
CA LEU A 210 6.21 26.23 17.95
C LEU A 210 6.07 27.75 17.96
N TYR A 211 6.67 28.39 16.93
CA TYR A 211 6.59 29.83 16.68
C TYR A 211 6.19 30.06 15.21
N MET A 212 5.37 31.05 14.99
CA MET A 212 4.94 31.47 13.66
C MET A 212 5.55 32.83 13.30
N TYR A 213 6.02 32.95 12.06
CA TYR A 213 6.56 34.21 11.54
C TYR A 213 5.44 35.17 11.16
N ASN A 214 5.42 36.35 11.78
CA ASN A 214 4.52 37.40 11.38
C ASN A 214 5.17 38.24 10.25
N LYS A 215 4.59 38.16 9.06
CA LYS A 215 5.10 38.83 7.84
C LYS A 215 5.01 40.36 7.92
N GLU A 216 4.09 40.91 8.73
CA GLU A 216 3.89 42.37 8.86
C GLU A 216 4.93 42.99 9.80
N THR A 217 5.26 42.30 10.90
CA THR A 217 6.19 42.81 11.92
C THR A 217 7.60 42.29 11.77
N GLY A 218 7.81 41.24 10.96
CA GLY A 218 9.11 40.57 10.83
C GLY A 218 9.56 39.80 12.09
N ILE A 219 8.66 39.51 13.02
CA ILE A 219 8.97 38.91 14.32
C ILE A 219 8.35 37.52 14.44
N TRP A 220 9.06 36.62 15.07
CA TRP A 220 8.56 35.29 15.44
C TRP A 220 7.76 35.39 16.76
N ASN A 221 6.51 34.99 16.72
CA ASN A 221 5.64 34.98 17.90
C ASN A 221 5.33 33.53 18.30
N PRO A 222 5.21 33.24 19.62
CA PRO A 222 4.69 31.94 20.07
C PRO A 222 3.34 31.68 19.40
N ILE A 223 3.17 30.44 18.89
CA ILE A 223 1.95 30.08 18.20
C ILE A 223 0.77 29.96 19.17
N THR A 224 -0.39 30.38 18.73
CA THR A 224 -1.63 30.05 19.42
C THR A 224 -2.19 28.75 18.84
N ILE A 225 -2.62 27.82 19.70
CA ILE A 225 -3.19 26.53 19.30
C ILE A 225 -4.23 26.68 18.18
N PRO A 226 -5.23 27.61 18.25
CA PRO A 226 -6.21 27.79 17.19
C PRO A 226 -5.61 28.17 15.82
N ALA A 227 -4.50 28.89 15.78
CA ALA A 227 -3.86 29.26 14.50
C ALA A 227 -3.21 28.03 13.84
N LEU A 228 -2.47 27.23 14.62
CA LEU A 228 -1.89 25.97 14.12
C LEU A 228 -2.96 25.00 13.67
N ASP A 229 -4.02 24.80 14.48
CA ASP A 229 -5.12 23.89 14.12
C ASP A 229 -5.80 24.28 12.82
N ASN A 230 -5.97 25.59 12.57
CA ASN A 230 -6.52 26.09 11.31
C ASN A 230 -5.60 25.79 10.12
N ASP A 231 -4.28 25.95 10.27
CA ASP A 231 -3.32 25.68 9.21
C ASP A 231 -3.14 24.19 8.96
N VAL A 232 -3.11 23.36 10.01
CA VAL A 232 -3.16 21.89 9.89
C VAL A 232 -4.43 21.45 9.16
N ALA A 233 -5.59 21.99 9.53
CA ALA A 233 -6.84 21.68 8.89
C ALA A 233 -6.87 22.13 7.41
N ARG A 234 -6.27 23.28 7.09
CA ARG A 234 -6.15 23.78 5.72
C ARG A 234 -5.22 22.88 4.89
N ALA A 235 -4.03 22.59 5.38
CA ALA A 235 -3.06 21.69 4.71
C ALA A 235 -3.64 20.27 4.51
N THR A 236 -4.31 19.73 5.53
CA THR A 236 -4.99 18.44 5.45
C THR A 236 -6.09 18.46 4.37
N ARG A 237 -6.87 19.54 4.28
CA ARG A 237 -7.91 19.69 3.27
C ARG A 237 -7.33 19.76 1.86
N GLU A 238 -6.31 20.60 1.64
CA GLU A 238 -5.61 20.71 0.35
C GLU A 238 -4.98 19.38 -0.09
N GLY A 239 -4.39 18.65 0.85
CA GLY A 239 -3.87 17.30 0.61
C GLY A 239 -4.98 16.31 0.22
N ASN A 240 -6.10 16.33 0.94
CA ASN A 240 -7.25 15.48 0.64
C ASN A 240 -7.91 15.84 -0.69
N ASP A 241 -7.97 17.11 -1.06
CA ASP A 241 -8.49 17.55 -2.37
C ASP A 241 -7.65 16.96 -3.50
N LYS A 242 -6.30 16.98 -3.38
CA LYS A 242 -5.39 16.35 -4.34
C LYS A 242 -5.56 14.82 -4.39
N LEU A 243 -5.78 14.17 -3.25
CA LEU A 243 -5.99 12.73 -3.18
C LEU A 243 -7.38 12.30 -3.67
N SER A 244 -8.36 13.20 -3.70
CA SER A 244 -9.74 12.89 -4.09
C SER A 244 -9.89 12.41 -5.53
N ASP A 245 -8.93 12.74 -6.40
CA ASP A 245 -8.90 12.30 -7.80
C ASP A 245 -8.41 10.85 -7.96
N PHE A 246 -7.71 10.31 -6.94
CA PHE A 246 -7.22 8.93 -6.96
C PHE A 246 -8.29 7.96 -6.46
N LYS A 247 -9.17 7.53 -7.39
CA LYS A 247 -10.26 6.58 -7.12
C LYS A 247 -9.95 5.17 -7.60
N PHE A 248 -8.67 4.81 -7.63
CA PHE A 248 -8.23 3.48 -8.06
C PHE A 248 -7.03 3.02 -7.22
N PHE A 249 -7.07 1.79 -6.74
CA PHE A 249 -5.98 1.17 -6.01
C PHE A 249 -5.23 0.21 -6.95
N PRO A 250 -3.94 0.44 -7.23
CA PRO A 250 -3.16 -0.44 -8.10
C PRO A 250 -2.78 -1.73 -7.37
N MET A 251 -2.82 -2.85 -8.08
CA MET A 251 -2.43 -4.16 -7.57
C MET A 251 -1.44 -4.80 -8.53
N LEU A 252 -0.24 -5.09 -8.04
CA LEU A 252 0.80 -5.82 -8.75
C LEU A 252 1.18 -7.04 -7.92
N LYS A 253 1.20 -8.21 -8.53
CA LYS A 253 1.49 -9.48 -7.87
C LYS A 253 2.47 -10.29 -8.70
N LEU A 254 3.43 -10.90 -8.03
CA LEU A 254 4.33 -11.91 -8.57
C LEU A 254 4.30 -13.13 -7.65
N GLY A 255 4.21 -14.33 -8.20
CA GLY A 255 4.14 -15.53 -7.36
C GLY A 255 4.21 -16.83 -8.12
N PHE A 256 4.06 -17.90 -7.38
CA PHE A 256 3.99 -19.25 -7.89
C PHE A 256 2.62 -19.86 -7.59
N VAL A 257 2.12 -20.63 -8.52
CA VAL A 257 0.89 -21.43 -8.38
C VAL A 257 1.22 -22.87 -8.67
N TYR A 258 0.70 -23.75 -7.85
CA TYR A 258 0.65 -25.19 -8.10
C TYR A 258 -0.77 -25.61 -8.51
N ARG A 259 -0.88 -26.35 -9.60
CA ARG A 259 -2.13 -26.93 -10.10
C ARG A 259 -2.11 -28.44 -9.97
N PHE A 260 -3.16 -28.96 -9.39
CA PHE A 260 -3.36 -30.39 -9.20
C PHE A 260 -3.88 -31.04 -10.47
#